data_37e7b43b097ee356b2087ee0e0fad55f
#
_entry.id   37e7b43b097ee356b2087ee0e0fad55f
#
_cell.length_a   1.000
_cell.length_b   1.000
_cell.length_c   1.000
_cell.angle_alpha   90.00
_cell.angle_beta   90.00
_cell.angle_gamma   90.00
#
_symmetry.space_group_name_H-M   'P 1'
#
loop_
_entity.id
_entity.type
_entity.pdbx_description
1 polymer ?
#
loop_
_entity_poly.entity_id
_entity_poly.type
_entity_poly.pdbx_seq_one_letter_code
_entity_poly.pdbx_strand_id
1 'polypeptide(L)'
;MATDADDPTLLQVLVLERVDRAKNMARFYVLSIEPTLFEDLALVRRWGRVGSAGRQRIDLHPSRPIAQIQLKKWLDRKRRRGYQLRA
;
A
#
# COMPACT_ATOMS: atom_id res chain seq x y z
N MET A 1 18.93 -12.22 -9.81
CA MET A 1 18.40 -12.12 -9.81
C MET A 1 17.47 -11.32 -9.77
N ALA A 2 17.18 -10.68 -9.31
CA ALA A 2 16.21 -9.90 -9.15
C ALA A 2 15.75 -9.20 -10.16
N THR A 3 15.18 -9.57 -10.87
CA THR A 3 14.80 -8.93 -11.95
C THR A 3 13.54 -8.27 -11.90
N ASP A 4 12.83 -8.37 -10.81
CA ASP A 4 11.48 -7.85 -10.74
C ASP A 4 11.42 -6.56 -9.97
N ALA A 5 12.50 -5.83 -9.95
CA ALA A 5 12.55 -4.57 -9.23
C ALA A 5 11.53 -3.56 -9.76
N ASP A 6 11.10 -3.71 -11.01
CA ASP A 6 10.14 -2.79 -11.58
C ASP A 6 8.69 -3.17 -11.31
N ASP A 7 8.44 -4.32 -10.72
CA ASP A 7 7.08 -4.74 -10.39
C ASP A 7 6.71 -4.15 -9.03
N PRO A 8 5.75 -3.20 -8.97
CA PRO A 8 5.40 -2.57 -7.71
C PRO A 8 4.89 -3.55 -6.66
N THR A 9 4.34 -4.69 -7.06
CA THR A 9 3.83 -5.65 -6.08
C THR A 9 4.94 -6.37 -5.33
N LEU A 10 6.19 -6.28 -5.79
CA LEU A 10 7.32 -6.87 -5.12
C LEU A 10 8.00 -5.91 -4.16
N LEU A 11 7.66 -4.63 -4.22
CA LEU A 11 8.18 -3.66 -3.28
C LEU A 11 7.53 -3.85 -1.93
N GLN A 12 8.26 -3.59 -0.87
CA GLN A 12 7.71 -3.72 0.48
C GLN A 12 6.90 -2.51 0.89
N VAL A 13 7.10 -1.36 0.27
CA VAL A 13 6.36 -0.14 0.60
C VAL A 13 5.92 0.54 -0.68
N LEU A 14 4.64 0.79 -0.79
CA LEU A 14 4.05 1.50 -1.91
C LEU A 14 3.34 2.74 -1.39
N VAL A 15 3.64 3.90 -1.97
CA VAL A 15 3.01 5.16 -1.58
C VAL A 15 2.17 5.64 -2.74
N LEU A 16 0.88 5.85 -2.48
CA LEU A 16 -0.05 6.36 -3.46
C LEU A 16 -0.62 7.69 -2.99
N GLU A 17 -0.96 8.53 -3.94
CA GLU A 17 -1.60 9.81 -3.64
C GLU A 17 -2.73 10.08 -4.61
N ARG A 18 -3.74 10.77 -4.10
CA ARG A 18 -4.83 11.29 -4.91
C ARG A 18 -4.97 12.77 -4.60
N VAL A 19 -4.79 13.60 -5.64
CA VAL A 19 -4.89 15.04 -5.50
C VAL A 19 -5.97 15.52 -6.46
N ASP A 20 -6.93 16.27 -5.92
CA ASP A 20 -7.99 16.87 -6.73
C ASP A 20 -8.16 18.31 -6.24
N ARG A 21 -7.59 19.24 -6.97
CA ARG A 21 -7.58 20.65 -6.58
C ARG A 21 -8.97 21.25 -6.61
N ALA A 22 -9.80 20.80 -7.53
CA ALA A 22 -11.17 21.32 -7.63
C ALA A 22 -11.98 21.00 -6.40
N LYS A 23 -11.67 19.88 -5.74
CA LYS A 23 -12.35 19.46 -4.50
C LYS A 23 -11.51 19.75 -3.27
N ASN A 24 -10.42 20.48 -3.41
CA ASN A 24 -9.48 20.73 -2.29
C ASN A 24 -9.12 19.45 -1.58
N MET A 25 -8.80 18.42 -2.35
CA MET A 25 -8.53 17.09 -1.82
C MET A 25 -7.08 16.72 -2.07
N ALA A 26 -6.39 16.28 -1.02
CA ALA A 26 -5.06 15.68 -1.14
C ALA A 26 -4.99 14.55 -0.13
N ARG A 27 -4.95 13.30 -0.60
CA ARG A 27 -4.98 12.12 0.25
C ARG A 27 -3.83 11.19 -0.09
N PHE A 28 -3.37 10.46 0.92
CA PHE A 28 -2.35 9.45 0.74
C PHE A 28 -2.89 8.07 1.09
N TYR A 29 -2.25 7.06 0.54
CA TYR A 29 -2.51 5.67 0.88
C TYR A 29 -1.20 4.91 0.79
N VAL A 30 -0.78 4.28 1.88
CA VAL A 30 0.48 3.54 1.94
C VAL A 30 0.18 2.07 2.18
N LEU A 31 0.81 1.23 1.37
CA LEU A 31 0.73 -0.22 1.51
C LEU A 31 2.13 -0.74 1.77
N SER A 32 2.29 -1.59 2.78
CA SER A 32 3.57 -2.24 3.01
C SER A 32 3.38 -3.66 3.49
N ILE A 33 4.37 -4.50 3.22
CA ILE A 33 4.43 -5.85 3.75
C ILE A 33 5.63 -5.88 4.67
N GLU A 34 5.40 -6.26 5.92
CA GLU A 34 6.43 -6.22 6.96
C GLU A 34 6.50 -7.57 7.66
N PRO A 35 7.70 -8.05 7.97
CA PRO A 35 7.82 -9.26 8.75
C PRO A 35 7.35 -9.02 10.18
N THR A 36 6.88 -10.09 10.83
CA THR A 36 6.54 -10.03 12.24
C THR A 36 7.58 -10.81 13.03
N LEU A 37 7.43 -10.83 14.36
CA LEU A 37 8.29 -11.65 15.20
C LEU A 37 8.02 -13.15 15.02
N PHE A 38 6.88 -13.48 14.45
CA PHE A 38 6.52 -14.86 14.15
C PHE A 38 6.64 -15.05 12.65
N GLU A 39 6.17 -16.11 12.10
CA GLU A 39 6.38 -16.35 10.67
C GLU A 39 5.38 -15.65 9.77
N ASP A 40 4.42 -14.96 10.36
CA ASP A 40 3.41 -14.24 9.60
C ASP A 40 3.98 -13.00 8.95
N LEU A 41 3.33 -12.56 7.90
CA LEU A 41 3.61 -11.28 7.25
C LEU A 41 2.47 -10.32 7.56
N ALA A 42 2.81 -9.09 7.90
CA ALA A 42 1.83 -8.05 8.16
C ALA A 42 1.64 -7.21 6.91
N LEU A 43 0.42 -7.14 6.40
CA LEU A 43 0.05 -6.16 5.39
C LEU A 43 -0.47 -4.93 6.13
N VAL A 44 0.28 -3.84 6.03
CA VAL A 44 -0.03 -2.61 6.73
C VAL A 44 -0.60 -1.62 5.72
N ARG A 45 -1.77 -1.06 6.04
CA ARG A 45 -2.41 -0.03 5.24
C ARG A 45 -2.53 1.22 6.09
N ARG A 46 -2.08 2.34 5.56
CA ARG A 46 -2.20 3.63 6.24
C ARG A 46 -2.72 4.65 5.26
N TRP A 47 -3.70 5.45 5.66
CA TRP A 47 -4.32 6.39 4.74
C TRP A 47 -4.81 7.61 5.48
N GLY A 48 -5.01 8.68 4.75
CA GLY A 48 -5.53 9.91 5.33
C GLY A 48 -5.30 11.10 4.43
N ARG A 49 -5.51 12.27 5.01
CA ARG A 49 -5.22 13.52 4.34
C ARG A 49 -3.71 13.75 4.39
N VAL A 50 -3.15 14.24 3.29
CA VAL A 50 -1.73 14.59 3.25
C VAL A 50 -1.44 15.63 4.35
N GLY A 51 -0.39 15.38 5.11
CA GLY A 51 -0.03 16.21 6.25
C GLY A 51 -0.57 15.73 7.58
N SER A 52 -1.43 14.71 7.59
CA SER A 52 -1.94 14.13 8.83
C SER A 52 -1.27 12.79 9.08
N ALA A 53 -1.39 12.28 10.30
CA ALA A 53 -0.90 10.94 10.62
C ALA A 53 -1.74 9.85 9.96
N GLY A 54 -3.01 10.12 9.73
CA GLY A 54 -3.91 9.18 9.10
C GLY A 54 -4.35 8.06 10.01
N ARG A 55 -4.95 7.05 9.39
CA ARG A 55 -5.39 5.83 10.06
C ARG A 55 -4.54 4.66 9.58
N GLN A 56 -4.50 3.61 10.38
CA GLN A 56 -3.71 2.43 10.05
C GLN A 56 -4.49 1.17 10.35
N ARG A 57 -4.31 0.18 9.48
CA ARG A 57 -4.85 -1.14 9.71
C ARG A 57 -3.80 -2.18 9.36
N ILE A 58 -3.71 -3.23 10.17
CA ILE A 58 -2.75 -4.30 9.99
C ILE A 58 -3.52 -5.61 9.86
N ASP A 59 -3.25 -6.33 8.78
CA ASP A 59 -3.81 -7.67 8.57
C ASP A 59 -2.66 -8.66 8.47
N LEU A 60 -2.76 -9.77 9.21
CA LEU A 60 -1.71 -10.79 9.20
C LEU A 60 -2.03 -11.85 8.15
N HIS A 61 -1.00 -12.29 7.46
CA HIS A 61 -1.11 -13.33 6.45
C HIS A 61 -0.03 -14.39 6.68
N PRO A 62 -0.34 -15.66 6.41
CA PRO A 62 0.60 -16.73 6.75
C PRO A 62 1.81 -16.82 5.85
N SER A 63 1.81 -16.16 4.71
CA SER A 63 2.92 -16.26 3.78
C SER A 63 3.05 -15.00 2.95
N ARG A 64 4.25 -14.79 2.41
CA ARG A 64 4.48 -13.64 1.53
C ARG A 64 3.62 -13.69 0.26
N PRO A 65 3.48 -14.83 -0.44
CA PRO A 65 2.62 -14.84 -1.61
C PRO A 65 1.19 -14.42 -1.32
N ILE A 66 0.62 -14.85 -0.21
CA ILE A 66 -0.74 -14.47 0.15
C ILE A 66 -0.80 -12.97 0.47
N ALA A 67 0.20 -12.47 1.22
CA ALA A 67 0.26 -11.04 1.52
C ALA A 67 0.36 -10.21 0.24
N GLN A 68 1.16 -10.66 -0.72
CA GLN A 68 1.32 -9.95 -2.00
C GLN A 68 0.04 -9.94 -2.83
N ILE A 69 -0.72 -11.02 -2.80
CA ILE A 69 -2.02 -11.07 -3.47
C ILE A 69 -2.96 -10.04 -2.86
N GLN A 70 -2.99 -9.95 -1.55
CA GLN A 70 -3.84 -8.99 -0.87
C GLN A 70 -3.38 -7.55 -1.13
N LEU A 71 -2.08 -7.32 -1.12
CA LEU A 71 -1.53 -6.01 -1.42
C LEU A 71 -1.95 -5.57 -2.82
N LYS A 72 -1.86 -6.46 -3.80
CA LYS A 72 -2.23 -6.13 -5.16
C LYS A 72 -3.72 -5.80 -5.28
N LYS A 73 -4.58 -6.51 -4.56
CA LYS A 73 -6.01 -6.20 -4.56
C LYS A 73 -6.26 -4.78 -4.06
N TRP A 74 -5.59 -4.37 -2.99
CA TRP A 74 -5.74 -3.02 -2.47
C TRP A 74 -5.16 -1.98 -3.43
N LEU A 75 -4.00 -2.26 -4.02
CA LEU A 75 -3.38 -1.38 -4.99
C LEU A 75 -4.32 -1.14 -6.17
N ASP A 76 -4.86 -2.21 -6.76
CA ASP A 76 -5.74 -2.09 -7.91
C ASP A 76 -7.01 -1.33 -7.56
N ARG A 77 -7.58 -1.58 -6.37
CA ARG A 77 -8.78 -0.90 -5.92
C ARG A 77 -8.54 0.61 -5.79
N LYS A 78 -7.42 0.99 -5.21
CA LYS A 78 -7.12 2.41 -5.02
C LYS A 78 -6.79 3.10 -6.32
N ARG A 79 -6.10 2.43 -7.22
CA ARG A 79 -5.83 2.98 -8.54
C ARG A 79 -7.13 3.24 -9.30
N ARG A 80 -8.09 2.36 -9.20
CA ARG A 80 -9.40 2.59 -9.84
C ARG A 80 -10.12 3.79 -9.25
N ARG A 81 -9.81 4.16 -8.02
CA ARG A 81 -10.38 5.35 -7.39
C ARG A 81 -9.58 6.62 -7.66
N GLY A 82 -8.57 6.55 -8.52
CA GLY A 82 -7.82 7.73 -8.89
C GLY A 82 -6.52 7.96 -8.13
N TYR A 83 -6.14 7.03 -7.25
CA TYR A 83 -4.83 7.14 -6.60
C TYR A 83 -3.73 6.78 -7.58
N GLN A 84 -2.63 7.49 -7.50
CA GLN A 84 -1.47 7.25 -8.36
C GLN A 84 -0.28 6.83 -7.51
N LEU A 85 0.45 5.85 -8.01
CA LEU A 85 1.64 5.36 -7.34
C LEU A 85 2.74 6.42 -7.41
N ARG A 86 3.32 6.76 -6.27
CA ARG A 86 4.39 7.76 -6.18
C ARG A 86 5.74 7.12 -5.86
N ALA A 87 5.71 6.08 -5.06
CA ALA A 87 6.95 5.41 -4.69
C ALA A 87 6.71 3.95 -4.37
#